data_a2b53cde0e982993d67fe59e90e7a5fd
#
_entry.id   a2b53cde0e982993d67fe59e90e7a5fd
#
_cell.length_a   1.000
_cell.length_b   1.000
_cell.length_c   1.000
_cell.angle_alpha   90.00
_cell.angle_beta   90.00
_cell.angle_gamma   90.00
#
_symmetry.space_group_name_H-M   'P 1'
#
loop_
_entity.id
_entity.type
_entity.pdbx_description
1 polymer ?
#
loop_
_entity_poly.entity_id
_entity_poly.type
_entity_poly.pdbx_seq_one_letter_code
_entity_poly.pdbx_strand_id
1 'polypeptide(L)'
;MMKKTFLILAAALSGVLAAGAQTGREWQDPAVNEINRLPMRSSFAAGERLSLDGVWKFHWVRNASERPSGIGAVDYDDAAWGSMPVPGMWELNGYGDPVYVNIGYAWRGNFRNDPPYVPDAENHVGSYRRTFDIPASWGGKDIFLSIGSATSNVYVWVNGRFVGYSEDSKLAAQFDITKFVKPGENLIALQMFR
;
A
#
# COMPACT_ATOMS: atom_id res chain seq x y z
N MET A 1 42.98 -39.08 28.16
CA MET A 1 41.77 -38.29 28.40
C MET A 1 41.67 -37.28 27.24
N MET A 2 40.95 -37.64 26.18
CA MET A 2 40.78 -36.77 24.97
C MET A 2 39.52 -35.96 25.15
N LYS A 3 39.64 -34.60 25.17
CA LYS A 3 38.51 -33.67 25.14
C LYS A 3 38.04 -33.54 23.70
N LYS A 4 36.81 -33.99 23.41
CA LYS A 4 36.13 -33.75 22.14
C LYS A 4 35.49 -32.38 22.17
N THR A 5 36.05 -31.46 21.39
CA THR A 5 35.45 -30.12 21.17
C THR A 5 34.38 -30.27 20.09
N PHE A 6 33.13 -30.10 20.48
CA PHE A 6 31.99 -30.00 19.54
C PHE A 6 31.96 -28.60 18.96
N LEU A 7 32.22 -28.45 17.69
CA LEU A 7 32.03 -27.22 16.92
C LEU A 7 30.59 -27.18 16.44
N ILE A 8 29.75 -26.33 17.04
CA ILE A 8 28.40 -26.08 16.56
C ILE A 8 28.52 -25.04 15.44
N LEU A 9 28.37 -25.49 14.20
CA LEU A 9 28.27 -24.63 13.03
C LEU A 9 26.83 -24.09 12.96
N ALA A 10 26.61 -22.87 13.43
CA ALA A 10 25.35 -22.17 13.25
C ALA A 10 25.30 -21.68 11.78
N ALA A 11 24.61 -22.41 10.94
CA ALA A 11 24.26 -21.94 9.59
C ALA A 11 23.21 -20.84 9.73
N ALA A 12 23.64 -19.58 9.62
CA ALA A 12 22.73 -18.47 9.43
C ALA A 12 22.14 -18.61 8.02
N LEU A 13 20.90 -19.11 7.93
CA LEU A 13 20.10 -19.07 6.72
C LEU A 13 19.69 -17.60 6.51
N SER A 14 20.52 -16.86 5.76
CA SER A 14 20.13 -15.57 5.21
C SER A 14 19.09 -15.86 4.11
N GLY A 15 17.84 -15.93 4.49
CA GLY A 15 16.73 -15.91 3.54
C GLY A 15 16.77 -14.58 2.79
N VAL A 16 17.33 -14.57 1.60
CA VAL A 16 17.08 -13.52 0.63
C VAL A 16 15.60 -13.68 0.27
N LEU A 17 14.76 -12.89 0.94
CA LEU A 17 13.38 -12.70 0.51
C LEU A 17 13.48 -12.10 -0.90
N ALA A 18 13.26 -12.93 -1.91
CA ALA A 18 13.02 -12.44 -3.26
C ALA A 18 11.87 -11.43 -3.14
N ALA A 19 12.12 -10.18 -3.49
CA ALA A 19 11.07 -9.19 -3.60
C ALA A 19 10.03 -9.78 -4.56
N GLY A 20 8.88 -10.21 -4.02
CA GLY A 20 7.82 -10.82 -4.81
C GLY A 20 7.48 -9.89 -5.97
N ALA A 21 7.51 -10.42 -7.18
CA ALA A 21 7.10 -9.65 -8.34
C ALA A 21 5.61 -9.35 -8.21
N GLN A 22 5.23 -8.08 -8.36
CA GLN A 22 3.83 -7.67 -8.36
C GLN A 22 3.07 -8.39 -9.47
N THR A 23 1.98 -9.06 -9.14
CA THR A 23 1.08 -9.71 -10.10
C THR A 23 -0.12 -8.83 -10.45
N GLY A 24 -0.46 -7.87 -9.60
CA GLY A 24 -1.66 -7.03 -9.68
C GLY A 24 -2.94 -7.78 -9.29
N ARG A 25 -2.81 -8.97 -8.71
CA ARG A 25 -3.90 -9.83 -8.23
C ARG A 25 -3.69 -10.31 -6.80
N GLU A 26 -2.79 -9.69 -6.07
CA GLU A 26 -2.48 -10.04 -4.68
C GLU A 26 -3.73 -10.04 -3.80
N TRP A 27 -4.65 -9.12 -4.05
CA TRP A 27 -5.95 -9.00 -3.38
C TRP A 27 -6.90 -10.20 -3.58
N GLN A 28 -6.58 -11.13 -4.49
CA GLN A 28 -7.31 -12.40 -4.69
C GLN A 28 -6.55 -13.61 -4.16
N ASP A 29 -5.34 -13.43 -3.65
CA ASP A 29 -4.50 -14.51 -3.16
C ASP A 29 -4.38 -14.49 -1.63
N PRO A 30 -5.10 -15.36 -0.92
CA PRO A 30 -5.09 -15.36 0.55
C PRO A 30 -3.72 -15.73 1.16
N ALA A 31 -2.76 -16.16 0.35
CA ALA A 31 -1.39 -16.42 0.81
C ALA A 31 -0.52 -15.15 0.78
N VAL A 32 -0.98 -14.07 0.13
CA VAL A 32 -0.24 -12.81 -0.03
C VAL A 32 -0.92 -11.69 0.76
N ASN A 33 -0.55 -11.54 2.02
CA ASN A 33 -1.06 -10.46 2.87
C ASN A 33 -0.20 -9.20 2.82
N GLU A 34 1.05 -9.32 2.39
CA GLU A 34 1.99 -8.21 2.31
C GLU A 34 3.12 -8.46 1.32
N ILE A 35 3.63 -7.39 0.74
CA ILE A 35 4.89 -7.36 -0.03
C ILE A 35 5.69 -6.16 0.43
N ASN A 36 6.93 -6.38 0.87
CA ASN A 36 7.85 -5.34 1.34
C ASN A 36 7.33 -4.44 2.48
N ARG A 37 6.23 -4.80 3.13
CA ARG A 37 5.77 -4.09 4.32
C ARG A 37 6.69 -4.43 5.49
N LEU A 38 7.10 -3.42 6.25
CA LEU A 38 7.84 -3.62 7.49
C LEU A 38 6.95 -4.25 8.56
N PRO A 39 7.54 -4.96 9.55
CA PRO A 39 6.79 -5.48 10.68
C PRO A 39 5.98 -4.38 11.36
N MET A 40 4.73 -4.66 11.68
CA MET A 40 3.88 -3.70 12.37
C MET A 40 4.43 -3.36 13.75
N ARG A 41 4.28 -2.08 14.11
CA ARG A 41 4.73 -1.55 15.40
C ARG A 41 3.61 -0.73 16.03
N SER A 42 3.46 -0.84 17.34
CA SER A 42 2.51 -0.04 18.13
C SER A 42 3.03 1.35 18.52
N SER A 43 4.28 1.67 18.19
CA SER A 43 4.92 2.94 18.56
C SER A 43 5.55 3.62 17.36
N PHE A 44 5.56 4.96 17.37
CA PHE A 44 6.24 5.76 16.38
C PHE A 44 7.71 5.96 16.75
N ALA A 45 8.59 5.88 15.76
CA ALA A 45 9.93 6.40 15.90
C ALA A 45 9.89 7.94 16.02
N ALA A 46 10.64 8.51 16.95
CA ALA A 46 10.88 9.94 16.98
C ALA A 46 11.82 10.32 15.82
N GLY A 47 11.48 11.36 15.06
CA GLY A 47 12.29 11.81 13.91
C GLY A 47 11.63 12.94 13.15
N GLU A 48 12.32 13.43 12.13
CA GLU A 48 11.77 14.40 11.19
C GLU A 48 10.62 13.75 10.41
N ARG A 49 9.59 14.53 10.13
CA ARG A 49 8.38 14.05 9.43
C ARG A 49 7.98 15.03 8.35
N LEU A 50 7.52 14.49 7.24
CA LEU A 50 6.85 15.19 6.17
C LEU A 50 5.42 14.62 6.08
N SER A 51 4.40 15.47 6.27
CA SER A 51 3.01 15.05 6.06
C SER A 51 2.70 15.01 4.57
N LEU A 52 2.07 13.90 4.17
CA LEU A 52 1.46 13.75 2.85
C LEU A 52 -0.06 13.97 2.89
N ASP A 53 -0.60 14.43 4.01
CA ASP A 53 -2.00 14.84 4.12
C ASP A 53 -2.30 16.02 3.20
N GLY A 54 -3.52 16.07 2.69
CA GLY A 54 -3.96 17.15 1.81
C GLY A 54 -4.69 16.64 0.58
N VAL A 55 -4.73 17.43 -0.48
CA VAL A 55 -5.47 17.09 -1.69
C VAL A 55 -4.59 16.26 -2.62
N TRP A 56 -5.11 15.12 -3.07
CA TRP A 56 -4.46 14.22 -4.02
C TRP A 56 -5.26 14.18 -5.33
N LYS A 57 -4.61 13.94 -6.45
CA LYS A 57 -5.28 13.45 -7.67
C LYS A 57 -5.94 12.11 -7.36
N PHE A 58 -7.18 11.92 -7.83
CA PHE A 58 -7.98 10.76 -7.48
C PHE A 58 -8.85 10.27 -8.63
N HIS A 59 -8.87 8.97 -8.83
CA HIS A 59 -9.74 8.28 -9.76
C HIS A 59 -10.39 7.08 -9.08
N TRP A 60 -11.72 7.03 -9.15
CA TRP A 60 -12.51 5.97 -8.53
C TRP A 60 -13.26 5.17 -9.58
N VAL A 61 -13.32 3.86 -9.39
CA VAL A 61 -14.11 2.94 -10.21
C VAL A 61 -14.93 2.02 -9.32
N ARG A 62 -16.09 1.59 -9.85
CA ARG A 62 -17.01 0.71 -9.13
C ARG A 62 -16.53 -0.73 -9.13
N ASN A 63 -15.92 -1.19 -10.22
CA ASN A 63 -15.50 -2.57 -10.40
C ASN A 63 -13.98 -2.66 -10.47
N ALA A 64 -13.40 -3.67 -9.82
CA ALA A 64 -11.95 -3.84 -9.77
C ALA A 64 -11.32 -4.04 -11.16
N SER A 65 -12.06 -4.62 -12.12
CA SER A 65 -11.62 -4.80 -13.51
C SER A 65 -11.48 -3.49 -14.30
N GLU A 66 -12.15 -2.41 -13.86
CA GLU A 66 -12.13 -1.10 -14.52
C GLU A 66 -10.96 -0.21 -14.05
N ARG A 67 -10.22 -0.65 -13.03
CA ARG A 67 -9.15 0.15 -12.46
C ARG A 67 -8.07 0.48 -13.47
N PRO A 68 -7.52 1.70 -13.45
CA PRO A 68 -6.42 2.05 -14.31
C PRO A 68 -5.17 1.24 -13.95
N SER A 69 -4.44 0.81 -14.98
CA SER A 69 -3.13 0.18 -14.86
C SER A 69 -2.02 1.21 -15.08
N GLY A 70 -0.81 0.90 -14.60
CA GLY A 70 0.36 1.73 -14.86
C GLY A 70 0.39 3.08 -14.13
N ILE A 71 -0.49 3.29 -13.16
CA ILE A 71 -0.61 4.58 -12.42
C ILE A 71 0.66 5.00 -11.69
N GLY A 72 1.57 4.06 -11.45
CA GLY A 72 2.88 4.33 -10.84
C GLY A 72 3.84 5.05 -11.77
N ALA A 73 3.64 4.98 -13.10
CA ALA A 73 4.53 5.59 -14.08
C ALA A 73 4.58 7.12 -13.91
N VAL A 74 5.77 7.70 -14.05
CA VAL A 74 5.97 9.15 -13.85
C VAL A 74 5.24 9.94 -14.93
N ASP A 75 5.18 9.43 -16.13
CA ASP A 75 4.56 10.02 -17.31
C ASP A 75 3.09 9.61 -17.51
N TYR A 76 2.48 8.94 -16.52
CA TYR A 76 1.07 8.58 -16.60
C TYR A 76 0.20 9.84 -16.65
N ASP A 77 -0.71 9.89 -17.64
CA ASP A 77 -1.64 11.00 -17.79
C ASP A 77 -2.80 10.90 -16.78
N ASP A 78 -2.75 11.73 -15.75
CA ASP A 78 -3.79 11.90 -14.75
C ASP A 78 -4.56 13.23 -14.88
N ALA A 79 -4.49 13.90 -16.04
CA ALA A 79 -5.10 15.21 -16.23
C ALA A 79 -6.63 15.20 -16.03
N ALA A 80 -7.29 14.11 -16.44
CA ALA A 80 -8.73 13.93 -16.31
C ALA A 80 -9.18 13.47 -14.90
N TRP A 81 -8.24 13.21 -13.98
CA TRP A 81 -8.60 12.74 -12.64
C TRP A 81 -9.19 13.86 -11.79
N GLY A 82 -10.12 13.49 -10.93
CA GLY A 82 -10.62 14.37 -9.88
C GLY A 82 -9.63 14.58 -8.75
N SER A 83 -10.15 14.96 -7.60
CA SER A 83 -9.35 15.16 -6.39
C SER A 83 -10.03 14.56 -5.17
N MET A 84 -9.22 14.18 -4.17
CA MET A 84 -9.65 13.59 -2.91
C MET A 84 -8.83 14.18 -1.76
N PRO A 85 -9.46 14.65 -0.67
CA PRO A 85 -8.72 14.96 0.54
C PRO A 85 -8.21 13.67 1.20
N VAL A 86 -6.96 13.68 1.65
CA VAL A 86 -6.32 12.58 2.37
C VAL A 86 -5.83 13.11 3.72
N PRO A 87 -6.20 12.51 4.84
CA PRO A 87 -7.11 11.38 4.97
C PRO A 87 -8.56 11.72 4.61
N GLY A 88 -9.30 10.76 4.08
CA GLY A 88 -10.70 10.95 3.71
C GLY A 88 -11.40 9.64 3.38
N MET A 89 -12.73 9.65 3.49
CA MET A 89 -13.59 8.53 3.11
C MET A 89 -14.22 8.85 1.75
N TRP A 90 -14.22 7.87 0.85
CA TRP A 90 -14.76 8.04 -0.51
C TRP A 90 -16.20 8.48 -0.51
N GLU A 91 -17.02 7.83 0.28
CA GLU A 91 -18.47 8.04 0.34
C GLU A 91 -18.82 9.46 0.84
N LEU A 92 -18.01 10.03 1.72
CA LEU A 92 -18.19 11.41 2.19
C LEU A 92 -17.74 12.45 1.16
N ASN A 93 -17.04 12.02 0.12
CA ASN A 93 -16.52 12.88 -0.95
C ASN A 93 -17.23 12.61 -2.30
N GLY A 94 -18.36 11.88 -2.28
CA GLY A 94 -19.20 11.67 -3.45
C GLY A 94 -18.81 10.47 -4.32
N TYR A 95 -17.98 9.56 -3.80
CA TYR A 95 -17.55 8.36 -4.52
C TYR A 95 -18.13 7.09 -3.87
N GLY A 96 -18.94 6.36 -4.62
CA GLY A 96 -19.65 5.19 -4.13
C GLY A 96 -20.81 5.53 -3.20
N ASP A 97 -21.38 4.50 -2.59
CA ASP A 97 -22.52 4.61 -1.72
C ASP A 97 -22.11 4.30 -0.27
N PRO A 98 -22.57 5.10 0.71
CA PRO A 98 -22.33 4.79 2.11
C PRO A 98 -23.05 3.52 2.50
N VAL A 99 -22.31 2.52 2.96
CA VAL A 99 -22.87 1.24 3.40
C VAL A 99 -22.88 1.19 4.93
N TYR A 100 -24.07 1.07 5.49
CA TYR A 100 -24.25 0.93 6.93
C TYR A 100 -24.08 -0.54 7.34
N VAL A 101 -23.00 -0.83 8.05
CA VAL A 101 -22.56 -2.21 8.36
C VAL A 101 -22.58 -2.52 9.86
N ASN A 102 -23.57 -2.02 10.59
CA ASN A 102 -23.65 -2.23 12.03
C ASN A 102 -23.95 -3.69 12.45
N ILE A 103 -24.57 -4.47 11.56
CA ILE A 103 -24.99 -5.86 11.82
C ILE A 103 -24.51 -6.85 10.76
N GLY A 104 -23.55 -6.48 9.95
CA GLY A 104 -23.06 -7.35 8.88
C GLY A 104 -21.84 -6.77 8.17
N TYR A 105 -21.38 -7.52 7.18
CA TYR A 105 -20.26 -7.10 6.33
C TYR A 105 -20.78 -6.31 5.12
N ALA A 106 -19.93 -5.44 4.57
CA ALA A 106 -20.26 -4.55 3.46
C ALA A 106 -20.88 -5.26 2.24
N TRP A 107 -20.53 -6.49 2.02
CA TRP A 107 -20.93 -7.31 0.88
C TRP A 107 -22.09 -8.28 1.18
N ARG A 108 -22.68 -8.17 2.37
CA ARG A 108 -23.75 -9.08 2.79
C ARG A 108 -24.92 -9.08 1.80
N GLY A 109 -25.26 -10.27 1.30
CA GLY A 109 -26.31 -10.48 0.31
C GLY A 109 -25.92 -10.18 -1.13
N ASN A 110 -24.75 -9.61 -1.37
CA ASN A 110 -24.28 -9.21 -2.70
C ASN A 110 -23.00 -9.93 -3.14
N PHE A 111 -22.62 -11.00 -2.45
CA PHE A 111 -21.44 -11.77 -2.83
C PHE A 111 -21.75 -13.26 -2.88
N ARG A 112 -21.03 -13.96 -3.73
CA ARG A 112 -21.01 -15.40 -3.77
C ARG A 112 -20.15 -15.91 -2.61
N ASN A 113 -20.71 -16.80 -1.80
CA ASN A 113 -19.94 -17.44 -0.72
C ASN A 113 -19.03 -18.54 -1.29
N ASP A 114 -17.89 -18.14 -1.79
CA ASP A 114 -16.91 -18.98 -2.49
C ASP A 114 -15.48 -18.54 -2.14
N PRO A 115 -15.10 -18.62 -0.85
CA PRO A 115 -13.75 -18.19 -0.44
C PRO A 115 -12.70 -19.13 -1.06
N PRO A 116 -11.53 -18.62 -1.44
CA PRO A 116 -11.04 -17.25 -1.19
C PRO A 116 -11.39 -16.22 -2.27
N TYR A 117 -12.37 -16.52 -3.12
CA TYR A 117 -12.73 -15.67 -4.24
C TYR A 117 -13.28 -14.30 -3.78
N VAL A 118 -12.67 -13.25 -4.27
CA VAL A 118 -13.13 -11.86 -4.13
C VAL A 118 -13.65 -11.41 -5.49
N PRO A 119 -14.93 -11.00 -5.63
CA PRO A 119 -15.48 -10.59 -6.92
C PRO A 119 -14.86 -9.28 -7.43
N ASP A 120 -14.79 -9.16 -8.75
CA ASP A 120 -14.45 -7.89 -9.42
C ASP A 120 -15.59 -6.86 -9.33
N ALA A 121 -16.84 -7.35 -9.45
CA ALA A 121 -18.03 -6.51 -9.41
C ALA A 121 -18.26 -5.95 -8.00
N GLU A 122 -18.63 -4.66 -7.93
CA GLU A 122 -18.86 -3.91 -6.69
C GLU A 122 -17.62 -3.86 -5.76
N ASN A 123 -16.47 -4.25 -6.25
CA ASN A 123 -15.19 -4.10 -5.58
C ASN A 123 -14.58 -2.76 -6.00
N HIS A 124 -14.93 -1.74 -5.25
CA HIS A 124 -14.55 -0.37 -5.56
C HIS A 124 -13.04 -0.17 -5.45
N VAL A 125 -12.47 0.56 -6.39
CA VAL A 125 -11.04 0.88 -6.38
C VAL A 125 -10.83 2.39 -6.47
N GLY A 126 -10.02 2.89 -5.53
CA GLY A 126 -9.51 4.26 -5.56
C GLY A 126 -8.03 4.28 -5.94
N SER A 127 -7.71 5.07 -6.94
CA SER A 127 -6.35 5.32 -7.40
C SER A 127 -5.96 6.75 -7.07
N TYR A 128 -4.79 6.93 -6.46
CA TYR A 128 -4.31 8.21 -5.96
C TYR A 128 -2.95 8.53 -6.54
N ARG A 129 -2.70 9.80 -6.83
CA ARG A 129 -1.38 10.29 -7.25
C ARG A 129 -1.07 11.63 -6.62
N ARG A 130 0.18 11.86 -6.24
CA ARG A 130 0.65 13.13 -5.71
C ARG A 130 2.16 13.29 -5.88
N THR A 131 2.60 14.50 -6.14
CA THR A 131 4.01 14.88 -5.98
C THR A 131 4.29 15.35 -4.56
N PHE A 132 5.52 15.15 -4.10
CA PHE A 132 6.01 15.58 -2.80
C PHE A 132 7.51 15.82 -2.85
N ASP A 133 7.99 16.70 -2.00
CA ASP A 133 9.41 17.08 -1.97
C ASP A 133 10.12 16.49 -0.76
N ILE A 134 11.21 15.77 -1.00
CA ILE A 134 12.13 15.32 0.05
C ILE A 134 13.16 16.41 0.30
N PRO A 135 13.28 16.92 1.55
CA PRO A 135 14.28 17.91 1.90
C PRO A 135 15.70 17.42 1.60
N ALA A 136 16.56 18.29 1.07
CA ALA A 136 17.96 17.93 0.82
C ALA A 136 18.71 17.50 2.10
N SER A 137 18.27 18.01 3.27
CA SER A 137 18.80 17.62 4.58
C SER A 137 18.51 16.16 4.98
N TRP A 138 17.66 15.46 4.21
CA TRP A 138 17.39 14.04 4.41
C TRP A 138 18.31 13.13 3.59
N GLY A 139 19.22 13.70 2.82
CA GLY A 139 20.25 12.94 2.11
C GLY A 139 21.04 12.02 3.04
N GLY A 140 21.12 10.73 2.69
CA GLY A 140 21.80 9.72 3.50
C GLY A 140 21.03 9.20 4.73
N LYS A 141 19.80 9.64 4.94
CA LYS A 141 18.90 9.08 5.97
C LYS A 141 18.04 7.97 5.40
N ASP A 142 17.64 7.05 6.27
CA ASP A 142 16.59 6.07 5.95
C ASP A 142 15.23 6.79 5.95
N ILE A 143 14.45 6.58 4.90
CA ILE A 143 13.16 7.24 4.69
C ILE A 143 12.06 6.18 4.63
N PHE A 144 11.09 6.34 5.51
CA PHE A 144 9.96 5.42 5.63
C PHE A 144 8.65 6.11 5.27
N LEU A 145 7.88 5.49 4.40
CA LEU A 145 6.47 5.84 4.16
C LEU A 145 5.61 5.17 5.22
N SER A 146 4.78 5.94 5.90
CA SER A 146 3.82 5.43 6.87
C SER A 146 2.40 5.74 6.42
N ILE A 147 1.60 4.72 6.20
CA ILE A 147 0.17 4.79 5.89
C ILE A 147 -0.58 4.39 7.14
N GLY A 148 -1.29 5.33 7.76
CA GLY A 148 -1.94 5.12 9.05
C GLY A 148 -3.08 4.11 9.00
N SER A 149 -3.80 4.06 7.88
CA SER A 149 -4.89 3.11 7.63
C SER A 149 -5.27 3.09 6.16
N ALA A 150 -5.56 1.92 5.62
CA ALA A 150 -6.12 1.75 4.28
C ALA A 150 -7.06 0.54 4.28
N THR A 151 -8.34 0.75 3.96
CA THR A 151 -9.35 -0.32 3.91
C THR A 151 -9.67 -0.63 2.45
N SER A 152 -9.48 -1.87 1.97
CA SER A 152 -9.02 -3.07 2.71
C SER A 152 -7.55 -3.34 2.49
N ASN A 153 -6.99 -2.87 1.36
CA ASN A 153 -5.60 -3.06 0.99
C ASN A 153 -5.02 -1.80 0.34
N VAL A 154 -3.71 -1.79 0.14
CA VAL A 154 -3.01 -0.71 -0.56
C VAL A 154 -1.81 -1.24 -1.33
N TYR A 155 -1.74 -0.86 -2.59
CA TYR A 155 -0.55 -0.93 -3.45
C TYR A 155 0.18 0.40 -3.43
N VAL A 156 1.49 0.38 -3.41
CA VAL A 156 2.34 1.57 -3.32
C VAL A 156 3.38 1.59 -4.43
N TRP A 157 3.46 2.71 -5.14
CA TRP A 157 4.54 3.01 -6.10
C TRP A 157 5.18 4.35 -5.76
N VAL A 158 6.48 4.44 -5.96
CA VAL A 158 7.24 5.69 -5.85
C VAL A 158 8.13 5.82 -7.08
N ASN A 159 8.06 6.97 -7.76
CA ASN A 159 8.87 7.29 -8.94
C ASN A 159 8.86 6.18 -10.02
N GLY A 160 7.69 5.66 -10.34
CA GLY A 160 7.53 4.62 -11.35
C GLY A 160 7.81 3.19 -10.89
N ARG A 161 8.28 3.00 -9.66
CA ARG A 161 8.70 1.70 -9.13
C ARG A 161 7.73 1.19 -8.08
N PHE A 162 7.37 -0.09 -8.19
CA PHE A 162 6.59 -0.75 -7.16
C PHE A 162 7.38 -0.85 -5.85
N VAL A 163 6.79 -0.38 -4.78
CA VAL A 163 7.36 -0.40 -3.42
C VAL A 163 6.88 -1.61 -2.66
N GLY A 164 5.54 -1.80 -2.59
CA GLY A 164 4.98 -2.88 -1.80
C GLY A 164 3.46 -2.88 -1.75
N TYR A 165 2.95 -3.81 -0.97
CA TYR A 165 1.54 -4.12 -0.79
C TYR A 165 1.23 -4.44 0.68
N SER A 166 0.01 -4.12 1.14
CA SER A 166 -0.48 -4.50 2.47
C SER A 166 -2.00 -4.64 2.45
N GLU A 167 -2.52 -5.65 3.13
CA GLU A 167 -3.97 -5.86 3.28
C GLU A 167 -4.50 -5.39 4.63
N ASP A 168 -3.90 -5.65 5.70
CA ASP A 168 -4.35 -5.44 7.08
C ASP A 168 -5.17 -4.16 7.31
N SER A 169 -6.44 -4.20 6.90
CA SER A 169 -7.39 -3.10 7.05
C SER A 169 -7.29 -2.38 8.39
N LYS A 170 -7.18 -1.05 8.36
CA LYS A 170 -7.19 -0.16 9.54
C LYS A 170 -5.94 -0.24 10.42
N LEU A 171 -4.97 -1.09 10.10
CA LEU A 171 -3.67 -1.08 10.74
C LEU A 171 -2.67 -0.26 9.93
N ALA A 172 -1.71 0.33 10.62
CA ALA A 172 -0.67 1.11 9.96
C ALA A 172 0.27 0.20 9.17
N ALA A 173 0.58 0.61 7.93
CA ALA A 173 1.57 -0.04 7.08
C ALA A 173 2.76 0.87 6.89
N GLN A 174 3.97 0.34 7.03
CA GLN A 174 5.22 1.05 6.78
C GLN A 174 6.04 0.37 5.71
N PHE A 175 6.65 1.19 4.86
CA PHE A 175 7.52 0.75 3.77
C PHE A 175 8.82 1.55 3.79
N ASP A 176 9.94 0.87 3.66
CA ASP A 176 11.22 1.53 3.41
C ASP A 176 11.26 2.02 1.96
N ILE A 177 11.24 3.35 1.79
CA ILE A 177 11.27 3.98 0.48
C ILE A 177 12.63 4.65 0.19
N THR A 178 13.64 4.44 1.02
CA THR A 178 14.94 5.08 0.91
C THR A 178 15.55 4.99 -0.50
N LYS A 179 15.51 3.80 -1.10
CA LYS A 179 16.05 3.56 -2.45
C LYS A 179 15.13 4.00 -3.60
N PHE A 180 13.92 4.48 -3.29
CA PHE A 180 12.91 4.86 -4.27
C PHE A 180 12.81 6.38 -4.44
N VAL A 181 13.24 7.15 -3.43
CA VAL A 181 13.16 8.62 -3.42
C VAL A 181 14.50 9.28 -3.71
N LYS A 182 14.43 10.54 -4.06
CA LYS A 182 15.57 11.45 -4.26
C LYS A 182 15.30 12.79 -3.56
N PRO A 183 16.30 13.59 -3.23
CA PRO A 183 16.08 14.98 -2.81
C PRO A 183 15.29 15.76 -3.86
N GLY A 184 14.41 16.66 -3.42
CA GLY A 184 13.47 17.39 -4.27
C GLY A 184 12.25 16.58 -4.64
N GLU A 185 11.66 16.86 -5.78
CA GLU A 185 10.39 16.33 -6.22
C GLU A 185 10.41 14.82 -6.48
N ASN A 186 9.41 14.14 -5.94
CA ASN A 186 9.11 12.73 -6.10
C ASN A 186 7.61 12.56 -6.38
N LEU A 187 7.25 11.44 -7.01
CA LEU A 187 5.87 11.02 -7.24
C LEU A 187 5.55 9.81 -6.38
N ILE A 188 4.41 9.84 -5.72
CA ILE A 188 3.79 8.68 -5.09
C ILE A 188 2.46 8.36 -5.76
N ALA A 189 2.21 7.08 -6.00
CA ALA A 189 0.92 6.57 -6.42
C ALA A 189 0.46 5.46 -5.49
N LEU A 190 -0.84 5.45 -5.18
CA LEU A 190 -1.48 4.43 -4.36
C LEU A 190 -2.69 3.87 -5.11
N GLN A 191 -2.98 2.59 -4.91
CA GLN A 191 -4.23 1.99 -5.37
C GLN A 191 -4.80 1.14 -4.24
N MET A 192 -6.06 1.41 -3.89
CA MET A 192 -6.75 0.77 -2.77
C MET A 192 -8.02 0.10 -3.26
N PHE A 193 -8.32 -1.08 -2.74
CA PHE A 193 -9.55 -1.81 -2.98
C PHE A 193 -10.38 -1.81 -1.69
N ARG A 194 -11.70 -1.79 -1.85
CA ARG A 194 -12.63 -1.78 -0.73
C ARG A 194 -12.75 -3.13 -0.04
#